data_9145eacd4f896786f8a781cde8cd830b
#
_entry.id   9145eacd4f896786f8a781cde8cd830b
#
_cell.length_a   1.000
_cell.length_b   1.000
_cell.length_c   1.000
_cell.angle_alpha   90.00
_cell.angle_beta   90.00
_cell.angle_gamma   90.00
#
_symmetry.space_group_name_H-M   'P 1'
#
loop_
_entity.id
_entity.type
_entity.pdbx_description
1 polymer ?
#
loop_
_entity_poly.entity_id
_entity_poly.type
_entity_poly.pdbx_seq_one_letter_code
_entity_poly.pdbx_strand_id
1 'polypeptide(L)'
;MPKVGAGDERTFKYVIEVEDGVDTSVYGGDDSFAKMVDATLSNPKSWTHDRKFAFERVDPAVVSNPDLRIQLSSPAATHAACGSDIAMETSCFTSEGNRVVLNESRWVRGATTFQGDLGLYRQYLINHEVGHSIGYAKHEPCGGQGQLAPVMMQQTLNLNNSELYKIDPGEVYPDNNLTCSLNPWPYPFA
;
A
#
# COMPACT_ATOMS: atom_id res chain seq x y z
N MET A 1 11.28 -1.66 -14.36
CA MET A 1 10.22 -2.59 -14.84
C MET A 1 9.62 -1.98 -16.11
N PRO A 2 9.53 -2.72 -17.23
CA PRO A 2 8.82 -2.22 -18.39
C PRO A 2 7.34 -2.02 -18.07
N LYS A 3 6.60 -1.34 -18.97
CA LYS A 3 5.15 -1.13 -18.82
C LYS A 3 4.43 -2.48 -18.66
N VAL A 4 3.59 -2.60 -17.62
CA VAL A 4 2.69 -3.73 -17.36
C VAL A 4 1.25 -3.22 -17.21
N GLY A 5 0.27 -4.05 -17.64
CA GLY A 5 -1.13 -3.66 -17.74
C GLY A 5 -1.47 -3.05 -19.10
N ALA A 6 -2.77 -2.95 -19.41
CA ALA A 6 -3.25 -2.39 -20.67
C ALA A 6 -3.10 -0.86 -20.69
N GLY A 7 -3.54 -0.18 -19.64
CA GLY A 7 -3.49 1.27 -19.52
C GLY A 7 -4.44 1.98 -20.47
N ASP A 8 -5.63 1.41 -20.66
CA ASP A 8 -6.64 1.94 -21.59
C ASP A 8 -7.07 3.38 -21.21
N GLU A 9 -7.02 3.72 -19.90
CA GLU A 9 -7.30 5.08 -19.41
C GLU A 9 -6.02 5.80 -18.95
N ARG A 10 -5.13 5.10 -18.21
CA ARG A 10 -3.93 5.72 -17.65
C ARG A 10 -2.76 4.76 -17.49
N THR A 11 -1.58 5.22 -17.88
CA THR A 11 -0.31 4.59 -17.54
C THR A 11 0.39 5.47 -16.48
N PHE A 12 0.65 4.91 -15.31
CA PHE A 12 1.38 5.58 -14.24
C PHE A 12 2.87 5.32 -14.37
N LYS A 13 3.64 6.37 -14.60
CA LYS A 13 5.10 6.33 -14.52
C LYS A 13 5.52 6.52 -13.08
N TYR A 14 6.26 5.59 -12.51
CA TYR A 14 6.67 5.67 -11.12
C TYR A 14 8.19 5.51 -10.94
N VAL A 15 8.68 6.09 -9.88
CA VAL A 15 10.04 5.88 -9.36
C VAL A 15 9.97 5.22 -7.99
N ILE A 16 11.05 4.55 -7.61
CA ILE A 16 11.21 3.93 -6.29
C ILE A 16 12.35 4.64 -5.58
N GLU A 17 12.11 5.01 -4.34
CA GLU A 17 13.04 5.79 -3.53
C GLU A 17 13.15 5.16 -2.14
N VAL A 18 14.33 5.22 -1.55
CA VAL A 18 14.58 4.88 -0.15
C VAL A 18 15.14 6.13 0.51
N GLU A 19 14.59 6.50 1.66
CA GLU A 19 15.06 7.65 2.43
C GLU A 19 16.51 7.45 2.88
N ASP A 20 17.33 8.49 2.75
CA ASP A 20 18.71 8.47 3.20
C ASP A 20 18.78 8.15 4.71
N GLY A 21 19.57 7.13 5.06
CA GLY A 21 19.74 6.68 6.45
C GLY A 21 18.83 5.52 6.87
N VAL A 22 17.87 5.08 6.03
CA VAL A 22 17.17 3.82 6.24
C VAL A 22 18.08 2.66 5.89
N ASP A 23 18.36 1.78 6.88
CA ASP A 23 19.21 0.59 6.68
C ASP A 23 18.41 -0.57 6.08
N THR A 24 18.46 -0.69 4.76
CA THR A 24 17.78 -1.76 4.02
C THR A 24 18.55 -3.09 4.02
N SER A 25 19.79 -3.14 4.51
CA SER A 25 20.65 -4.32 4.46
C SER A 25 20.05 -5.55 5.15
N VAL A 26 19.29 -5.34 6.23
CA VAL A 26 18.65 -6.39 7.03
C VAL A 26 17.50 -7.11 6.31
N TYR A 27 17.00 -6.58 5.19
CA TYR A 27 15.96 -7.20 4.37
C TYR A 27 16.31 -7.24 2.87
N GLY A 28 17.61 -7.22 2.57
CA GLY A 28 18.13 -7.52 1.23
C GLY A 28 18.46 -6.30 0.37
N GLY A 29 18.54 -5.12 0.96
CA GLY A 29 18.94 -3.88 0.30
C GLY A 29 17.81 -3.21 -0.50
N ASP A 30 18.10 -2.04 -1.04
CA ASP A 30 17.19 -1.21 -1.83
C ASP A 30 16.64 -1.97 -3.06
N ASP A 31 17.48 -2.80 -3.67
CA ASP A 31 17.09 -3.66 -4.78
C ASP A 31 15.98 -4.64 -4.42
N SER A 32 15.97 -5.17 -3.19
CA SER A 32 14.92 -6.08 -2.73
C SER A 32 13.61 -5.36 -2.52
N PHE A 33 13.65 -4.14 -1.99
CA PHE A 33 12.49 -3.26 -1.91
C PHE A 33 11.92 -2.98 -3.30
N ALA A 34 12.77 -2.53 -4.23
CA ALA A 34 12.38 -2.23 -5.60
C ALA A 34 11.77 -3.45 -6.32
N LYS A 35 12.38 -4.63 -6.18
CA LYS A 35 11.86 -5.89 -6.76
C LYS A 35 10.49 -6.27 -6.19
N MET A 36 10.27 -6.07 -4.87
CA MET A 36 8.98 -6.36 -4.24
C MET A 36 7.88 -5.44 -4.78
N VAL A 37 8.16 -4.14 -4.94
CA VAL A 37 7.22 -3.18 -5.54
C VAL A 37 6.90 -3.59 -6.98
N ASP A 38 7.91 -3.82 -7.82
CA ASP A 38 7.74 -4.23 -9.21
C ASP A 38 6.94 -5.55 -9.33
N ALA A 39 7.29 -6.55 -8.52
CA ALA A 39 6.61 -7.84 -8.52
C ALA A 39 5.14 -7.73 -8.08
N THR A 40 4.85 -6.86 -7.12
CA THR A 40 3.48 -6.61 -6.66
C THR A 40 2.66 -5.94 -7.75
N LEU A 41 3.14 -4.84 -8.33
CA LEU A 41 2.41 -4.08 -9.34
C LEU A 41 2.25 -4.85 -10.67
N SER A 42 3.18 -5.75 -11.00
CA SER A 42 3.09 -6.60 -12.18
C SER A 42 2.25 -7.88 -11.99
N ASN A 43 1.82 -8.18 -10.77
CA ASN A 43 1.04 -9.38 -10.49
C ASN A 43 -0.36 -9.25 -11.12
N PRO A 44 -0.88 -10.32 -11.80
CA PRO A 44 -2.24 -10.30 -12.37
C PRO A 44 -3.35 -9.99 -11.36
N LYS A 45 -3.11 -10.25 -10.06
CA LYS A 45 -4.06 -9.93 -8.98
C LYS A 45 -4.00 -8.48 -8.50
N SER A 46 -3.03 -7.70 -8.98
CA SER A 46 -2.87 -6.28 -8.65
C SER A 46 -3.75 -5.38 -9.52
N TRP A 47 -3.57 -4.09 -9.41
CA TRP A 47 -4.33 -3.06 -10.13
C TRP A 47 -4.23 -3.16 -11.65
N THR A 48 -3.20 -3.81 -12.18
CA THR A 48 -3.03 -4.10 -13.62
C THR A 48 -4.04 -5.11 -14.16
N HIS A 49 -4.81 -5.81 -13.31
CA HIS A 49 -5.95 -6.62 -13.74
C HIS A 49 -7.05 -5.77 -14.39
N ASP A 50 -7.30 -4.58 -13.83
CA ASP A 50 -8.18 -3.61 -14.48
C ASP A 50 -7.47 -3.02 -15.70
N ARG A 51 -8.05 -3.23 -16.88
CA ARG A 51 -7.50 -2.73 -18.14
C ARG A 51 -7.31 -1.22 -18.20
N LYS A 52 -7.97 -0.46 -17.31
CA LYS A 52 -7.81 1.00 -17.20
C LYS A 52 -6.39 1.40 -16.88
N PHE A 53 -5.68 0.59 -16.06
CA PHE A 53 -4.40 0.94 -15.48
C PHE A 53 -3.24 0.19 -16.10
N ALA A 54 -2.11 0.89 -16.17
CA ALA A 54 -0.79 0.30 -16.39
C ALA A 54 0.24 1.02 -15.53
N PHE A 55 1.33 0.34 -15.21
CA PHE A 55 2.45 0.88 -14.45
C PHE A 55 3.75 0.68 -15.21
N GLU A 56 4.61 1.70 -15.18
CA GLU A 56 5.93 1.69 -15.81
C GLU A 56 6.93 2.32 -14.84
N ARG A 57 7.93 1.53 -14.39
CA ARG A 57 9.02 2.11 -13.60
C ARG A 57 9.97 2.85 -14.51
N VAL A 58 10.23 4.11 -14.20
CA VAL A 58 11.11 4.99 -14.98
C VAL A 58 12.36 5.35 -14.18
N ASP A 59 13.40 5.79 -14.90
CA ASP A 59 14.63 6.30 -14.29
C ASP A 59 14.41 7.75 -13.82
N PRO A 60 14.60 8.08 -12.54
CA PRO A 60 14.44 9.43 -12.02
C PRO A 60 15.45 10.43 -12.64
N ALA A 61 16.58 9.95 -13.15
CA ALA A 61 17.53 10.80 -13.87
C ALA A 61 17.00 11.25 -15.24
N VAL A 62 16.05 10.51 -15.81
CA VAL A 62 15.47 10.79 -17.13
C VAL A 62 14.09 11.46 -17.02
N VAL A 63 13.27 11.02 -16.05
CA VAL A 63 11.92 11.55 -15.82
C VAL A 63 11.88 12.31 -14.52
N SER A 64 11.99 13.63 -14.59
CA SER A 64 12.04 14.51 -13.43
C SER A 64 10.70 14.63 -12.68
N ASN A 65 9.57 14.39 -13.37
CA ASN A 65 8.23 14.51 -12.79
C ASN A 65 7.42 13.23 -13.07
N PRO A 66 7.68 12.13 -12.31
CA PRO A 66 6.90 10.90 -12.42
C PRO A 66 5.49 11.10 -11.87
N ASP A 67 4.55 10.24 -12.30
CA ASP A 67 3.17 10.26 -11.77
C ASP A 67 3.12 9.83 -10.30
N LEU A 68 4.00 8.94 -9.86
CA LEU A 68 4.08 8.43 -8.50
C LEU A 68 5.54 8.30 -8.03
N ARG A 69 5.74 8.54 -6.72
CA ARG A 69 6.99 8.24 -6.00
C ARG A 69 6.68 7.22 -4.92
N ILE A 70 7.17 6.00 -5.04
CA ILE A 70 6.97 4.95 -4.04
C ILE A 70 8.21 4.94 -3.15
N GLN A 71 8.03 5.43 -1.92
CA GLN A 71 9.11 5.72 -0.98
C GLN A 71 9.07 4.78 0.22
N LEU A 72 10.22 4.22 0.57
CA LEU A 72 10.42 3.59 1.87
C LEU A 72 11.01 4.64 2.82
N SER A 73 10.28 4.96 3.87
CA SER A 73 10.61 6.08 4.75
C SER A 73 10.70 5.66 6.22
N SER A 74 11.54 6.33 6.98
CA SER A 74 11.62 6.18 8.43
C SER A 74 10.28 6.52 9.10
N PRO A 75 9.99 6.03 10.32
CA PRO A 75 8.81 6.44 11.06
C PRO A 75 8.68 7.97 11.20
N ALA A 76 9.79 8.66 11.43
CA ALA A 76 9.79 10.13 11.59
C ALA A 76 9.36 10.85 10.30
N ALA A 77 9.92 10.46 9.14
CA ALA A 77 9.53 11.03 7.86
C ALA A 77 8.11 10.65 7.47
N THR A 78 7.67 9.43 7.82
CA THR A 78 6.29 8.99 7.62
C THR A 78 5.32 9.84 8.42
N HIS A 79 5.58 10.10 9.71
CA HIS A 79 4.75 10.97 10.54
C HIS A 79 4.69 12.40 10.00
N ALA A 80 5.82 12.92 9.51
CA ALA A 80 5.86 14.26 8.91
C ALA A 80 5.01 14.35 7.63
N ALA A 81 4.94 13.28 6.82
CA ALA A 81 4.20 13.25 5.57
C ALA A 81 2.72 12.88 5.75
N CYS A 82 2.41 11.97 6.68
CA CYS A 82 1.10 11.32 6.83
C CYS A 82 0.31 11.84 8.05
N GLY A 83 0.96 12.60 8.94
CA GLY A 83 0.39 12.93 10.24
C GLY A 83 0.62 11.84 11.29
N SER A 84 0.25 12.13 12.53
CA SER A 84 0.42 11.26 13.70
C SER A 84 -0.86 11.14 14.54
N ASP A 85 -2.01 11.34 13.91
CA ASP A 85 -3.31 11.35 14.61
C ASP A 85 -3.71 9.96 15.13
N ILE A 86 -3.22 8.91 14.48
CA ILE A 86 -3.37 7.53 14.92
C ILE A 86 -2.11 7.12 15.69
N ALA A 87 -2.28 6.61 16.91
CA ALA A 87 -1.16 6.20 17.77
C ALA A 87 -0.36 5.00 17.25
N MET A 88 -0.85 4.31 16.23
CA MET A 88 -0.21 3.16 15.59
C MET A 88 0.48 3.58 14.30
N GLU A 89 1.65 2.98 14.05
CA GLU A 89 2.38 3.20 12.80
C GLU A 89 1.55 2.77 11.58
N THR A 90 1.37 3.70 10.63
CA THR A 90 0.73 3.48 9.35
C THR A 90 1.61 4.00 8.22
N SER A 91 1.23 3.68 6.99
CA SER A 91 1.74 4.27 5.75
C SER A 91 0.66 5.18 5.17
N CYS A 92 0.97 5.94 4.13
CA CYS A 92 -0.04 6.75 3.46
C CYS A 92 0.30 7.09 2.00
N PHE A 93 -0.69 7.54 1.27
CA PHE A 93 -0.50 8.36 0.08
C PHE A 93 -0.68 9.84 0.41
N THR A 94 0.21 10.70 -0.06
CA THR A 94 0.07 12.15 -0.01
C THR A 94 0.14 12.77 -1.40
N SER A 95 -0.78 13.69 -1.69
CA SER A 95 -0.79 14.43 -2.96
C SER A 95 0.38 15.42 -3.07
N GLU A 96 1.01 15.77 -1.96
CA GLU A 96 2.24 16.55 -1.97
C GLU A 96 3.39 15.74 -2.57
N GLY A 97 3.73 16.05 -3.82
CA GLY A 97 4.74 15.32 -4.59
C GLY A 97 4.28 13.95 -5.10
N ASN A 98 2.99 13.60 -5.01
CA ASN A 98 2.42 12.31 -5.42
C ASN A 98 3.18 11.13 -4.82
N ARG A 99 3.31 11.12 -3.49
CA ARG A 99 4.13 10.14 -2.77
C ARG A 99 3.29 9.04 -2.11
N VAL A 100 3.63 7.82 -2.40
CA VAL A 100 3.24 6.62 -1.65
C VAL A 100 4.32 6.39 -0.60
N VAL A 101 4.05 6.74 0.65
CA VAL A 101 5.00 6.71 1.76
C VAL A 101 4.80 5.42 2.56
N LEU A 102 5.72 4.46 2.38
CA LEU A 102 5.72 3.18 3.08
C LEU A 102 6.60 3.27 4.32
N ASN A 103 6.00 3.04 5.50
CA ASN A 103 6.67 3.11 6.78
C ASN A 103 7.64 1.93 6.96
N GLU A 104 8.92 2.23 7.13
CA GLU A 104 9.96 1.21 7.34
C GLU A 104 9.67 0.31 8.55
N SER A 105 9.11 0.86 9.63
CA SER A 105 8.76 0.06 10.80
C SER A 105 7.72 -1.02 10.47
N ARG A 106 6.77 -0.73 9.57
CA ARG A 106 5.79 -1.70 9.06
C ARG A 106 6.40 -2.63 8.04
N TRP A 107 7.29 -2.12 7.20
CA TRP A 107 8.01 -2.95 6.23
C TRP A 107 8.79 -4.09 6.89
N VAL A 108 9.42 -3.81 8.03
CA VAL A 108 10.23 -4.77 8.79
C VAL A 108 9.36 -5.69 9.67
N ARG A 109 8.36 -5.15 10.36
CA ARG A 109 7.59 -5.90 11.36
C ARG A 109 6.27 -6.47 10.87
N GLY A 110 5.73 -5.92 9.77
CA GLY A 110 4.41 -6.29 9.28
C GLY A 110 3.27 -5.81 10.18
N ALA A 111 2.17 -6.55 10.14
CA ALA A 111 1.02 -6.36 11.01
C ALA A 111 0.56 -7.72 11.57
N THR A 112 0.04 -7.72 12.79
CA THR A 112 -0.46 -8.95 13.46
C THR A 112 -1.59 -9.61 12.69
N THR A 113 -2.38 -8.84 11.96
CA THR A 113 -3.46 -9.29 11.07
C THR A 113 -2.99 -10.22 9.96
N PHE A 114 -1.71 -10.15 9.56
CA PHE A 114 -1.09 -11.00 8.56
C PHE A 114 -0.34 -12.21 9.16
N GLN A 115 -0.47 -12.45 10.46
CA GLN A 115 -0.01 -13.67 11.14
C GLN A 115 1.49 -13.98 10.94
N GLY A 116 2.30 -12.93 10.75
CA GLY A 116 3.75 -13.04 10.55
C GLY A 116 4.19 -13.22 9.09
N ASP A 117 3.26 -13.31 8.14
CA ASP A 117 3.61 -13.35 6.71
C ASP A 117 3.96 -11.95 6.21
N LEU A 118 5.25 -11.61 6.26
CA LEU A 118 5.77 -10.33 5.77
C LEU A 118 5.62 -10.18 4.25
N GLY A 119 5.65 -11.27 3.50
CA GLY A 119 5.48 -11.25 2.05
C GLY A 119 4.08 -10.77 1.66
N LEU A 120 3.05 -11.39 2.21
CA LEU A 120 1.65 -11.00 2.01
C LEU A 120 1.39 -9.58 2.53
N TYR A 121 1.93 -9.24 3.71
CA TYR A 121 1.75 -7.91 4.26
C TYR A 121 2.33 -6.80 3.37
N ARG A 122 3.55 -6.98 2.87
CA ARG A 122 4.20 -6.01 1.96
C ARG A 122 3.44 -5.84 0.65
N GLN A 123 2.91 -6.93 0.09
CA GLN A 123 2.03 -6.88 -1.09
C GLN A 123 0.75 -6.09 -0.80
N TYR A 124 0.12 -6.35 0.34
CA TYR A 124 -1.03 -5.55 0.80
C TYR A 124 -0.66 -4.07 0.90
N LEU A 125 0.40 -3.74 1.61
CA LEU A 125 0.81 -2.37 1.88
C LEU A 125 1.03 -1.58 0.58
N ILE A 126 1.75 -2.17 -0.38
CA ILE A 126 1.97 -1.58 -1.70
C ILE A 126 0.64 -1.37 -2.43
N ASN A 127 -0.20 -2.40 -2.52
CA ASN A 127 -1.48 -2.29 -3.23
C ASN A 127 -2.44 -1.28 -2.58
N HIS A 128 -2.48 -1.23 -1.25
CA HIS A 128 -3.34 -0.31 -0.49
C HIS A 128 -2.96 1.16 -0.76
N GLU A 129 -1.70 1.50 -0.56
CA GLU A 129 -1.25 2.89 -0.71
C GLU A 129 -1.22 3.33 -2.19
N VAL A 130 -0.87 2.42 -3.11
CA VAL A 130 -1.02 2.69 -4.55
C VAL A 130 -2.50 2.84 -4.91
N GLY A 131 -3.41 2.07 -4.30
CA GLY A 131 -4.85 2.23 -4.47
C GLY A 131 -5.31 3.66 -4.21
N HIS A 132 -4.88 4.25 -3.10
CA HIS A 132 -5.16 5.66 -2.80
C HIS A 132 -4.63 6.60 -3.90
N SER A 133 -3.43 6.36 -4.39
CA SER A 133 -2.78 7.20 -5.40
C SER A 133 -3.45 7.16 -6.78
N ILE A 134 -4.14 6.07 -7.12
CA ILE A 134 -4.82 5.89 -8.40
C ILE A 134 -6.33 6.21 -8.36
N GLY A 135 -6.82 6.71 -7.22
CA GLY A 135 -8.17 7.26 -7.10
C GLY A 135 -9.11 6.54 -6.13
N TYR A 136 -8.70 5.44 -5.49
CA TYR A 136 -9.46 4.78 -4.43
C TYR A 136 -9.23 5.50 -3.09
N ALA A 137 -9.75 6.74 -2.99
CA ALA A 137 -9.43 7.66 -1.89
C ALA A 137 -10.00 7.23 -0.52
N LYS A 138 -11.02 6.38 -0.50
CA LYS A 138 -11.71 5.97 0.73
C LYS A 138 -11.34 4.55 1.12
N HIS A 139 -11.23 4.30 2.42
CA HIS A 139 -11.22 2.94 2.94
C HIS A 139 -12.54 2.22 2.67
N GLU A 140 -12.52 0.88 2.76
CA GLU A 140 -13.69 0.03 2.59
C GLU A 140 -13.84 -0.90 3.80
N PRO A 141 -15.06 -1.04 4.36
CA PRO A 141 -15.28 -1.92 5.49
C PRO A 141 -15.35 -3.39 5.08
N CYS A 142 -15.23 -4.29 6.06
CA CYS A 142 -15.54 -5.70 5.89
C CYS A 142 -17.02 -5.87 5.49
N GLY A 143 -17.25 -6.49 4.32
CA GLY A 143 -18.59 -6.67 3.76
C GLY A 143 -19.37 -7.87 4.33
N GLY A 144 -18.69 -8.81 5.00
CA GLY A 144 -19.33 -10.00 5.57
C GLY A 144 -18.38 -10.86 6.38
N GLN A 145 -18.93 -11.57 7.37
CA GLN A 145 -18.14 -12.41 8.27
C GLN A 145 -17.33 -13.46 7.50
N GLY A 146 -16.00 -13.45 7.70
CA GLY A 146 -15.07 -14.40 7.10
C GLY A 146 -14.78 -14.19 5.61
N GLN A 147 -15.38 -13.20 4.97
CA GLN A 147 -15.04 -12.84 3.59
C GLN A 147 -13.61 -12.29 3.50
N LEU A 148 -13.02 -12.32 2.31
CA LEU A 148 -11.76 -11.62 2.09
C LEU A 148 -11.93 -10.12 2.30
N ALA A 149 -11.03 -9.51 3.04
CA ALA A 149 -11.02 -8.06 3.24
C ALA A 149 -10.85 -7.32 1.89
N PRO A 150 -11.57 -6.22 1.65
CA PRO A 150 -11.18 -5.32 0.57
C PRO A 150 -9.72 -4.89 0.73
N VAL A 151 -8.98 -4.76 -0.37
CA VAL A 151 -7.60 -4.27 -0.28
C VAL A 151 -7.53 -2.86 0.31
N MET A 152 -8.58 -2.06 0.11
CA MET A 152 -8.72 -0.72 0.67
C MET A 152 -9.24 -0.70 2.13
N MET A 153 -9.43 -1.85 2.79
CA MET A 153 -9.62 -1.92 4.24
C MET A 153 -8.30 -1.64 4.96
N GLN A 154 -8.32 -0.90 6.07
CA GLN A 154 -7.11 -0.62 6.87
C GLN A 154 -6.66 -1.86 7.66
N GLN A 155 -6.22 -2.89 6.90
CA GLN A 155 -5.85 -4.20 7.44
C GLN A 155 -4.59 -4.15 8.31
N THR A 156 -3.77 -3.11 8.18
CA THR A 156 -2.62 -2.87 9.09
C THR A 156 -3.06 -2.80 10.54
N LEU A 157 -4.22 -2.20 10.80
CA LEU A 157 -4.73 -1.94 12.14
C LEU A 157 -5.59 -3.08 12.67
N ASN A 158 -6.60 -3.50 11.88
CA ASN A 158 -7.50 -4.59 12.26
C ASN A 158 -8.27 -5.14 11.05
N LEU A 159 -8.89 -6.31 11.20
CA LEU A 159 -9.79 -6.94 10.24
C LEU A 159 -11.26 -6.92 10.69
N ASN A 160 -11.55 -6.34 11.86
CA ASN A 160 -12.88 -6.22 12.43
C ASN A 160 -13.37 -4.78 12.33
N ASN A 161 -14.58 -4.59 11.81
CA ASN A 161 -15.17 -3.27 11.63
C ASN A 161 -15.34 -2.50 12.94
N SER A 162 -15.83 -3.14 14.00
CA SER A 162 -16.05 -2.48 15.31
C SER A 162 -14.73 -2.06 15.96
N GLU A 163 -13.66 -2.85 15.79
CA GLU A 163 -12.33 -2.47 16.29
C GLU A 163 -11.75 -1.29 15.52
N LEU A 164 -11.93 -1.24 14.21
CA LEU A 164 -11.53 -0.09 13.39
C LEU A 164 -12.36 1.16 13.72
N TYR A 165 -13.67 1.00 13.94
CA TYR A 165 -14.55 2.09 14.39
C TYR A 165 -14.10 2.68 15.75
N LYS A 166 -13.63 1.86 16.69
CA LYS A 166 -13.10 2.34 17.97
C LYS A 166 -11.80 3.14 17.82
N ILE A 167 -10.97 2.80 16.83
CA ILE A 167 -9.72 3.51 16.55
C ILE A 167 -10.02 4.88 15.94
N ASP A 168 -10.89 4.94 14.93
CA ASP A 168 -11.34 6.17 14.30
C ASP A 168 -12.84 6.13 13.96
N PRO A 169 -13.70 6.69 14.83
CA PRO A 169 -15.14 6.74 14.58
C PRO A 169 -15.56 7.63 13.40
N GLY A 170 -14.64 8.45 12.87
CA GLY A 170 -14.88 9.30 11.69
C GLY A 170 -14.72 8.58 10.36
N GLU A 171 -14.12 7.38 10.37
CA GLU A 171 -13.91 6.56 9.19
C GLU A 171 -15.16 5.75 8.79
N VAL A 172 -15.05 5.06 7.66
CA VAL A 172 -16.18 4.35 7.01
C VAL A 172 -16.66 3.08 7.73
N TYR A 173 -16.00 2.67 8.80
CA TYR A 173 -16.24 1.38 9.46
C TYR A 173 -17.49 1.41 10.32
N PRO A 174 -18.52 0.56 10.03
CA PRO A 174 -19.68 0.45 10.90
C PRO A 174 -19.36 -0.36 12.17
N ASP A 175 -19.99 -0.01 13.29
CA ASP A 175 -19.92 -0.81 14.52
C ASP A 175 -20.86 -2.03 14.43
N ASN A 176 -20.50 -3.02 13.61
CA ASN A 176 -21.31 -4.21 13.32
C ASN A 176 -20.63 -5.54 13.63
N ASN A 177 -19.42 -5.49 14.19
CA ASN A 177 -18.60 -6.62 14.63
C ASN A 177 -18.29 -7.67 13.52
N LEU A 178 -18.41 -7.30 12.23
CA LEU A 178 -17.99 -8.17 11.15
C LEU A 178 -16.47 -8.23 11.06
N THR A 179 -15.94 -9.45 10.91
CA THR A 179 -14.50 -9.71 10.78
C THR A 179 -14.22 -10.38 9.46
N CYS A 180 -13.30 -9.80 8.68
CA CYS A 180 -12.83 -10.37 7.42
C CYS A 180 -11.56 -11.23 7.61
N SER A 181 -11.26 -12.02 6.59
CA SER A 181 -9.95 -12.67 6.41
C SER A 181 -9.00 -11.72 5.68
N LEU A 182 -7.70 -11.77 5.98
CA LEU A 182 -6.69 -10.95 5.32
C LEU A 182 -6.69 -11.16 3.79
N ASN A 183 -6.39 -10.10 3.04
CA ASN A 183 -6.27 -10.16 1.58
C ASN A 183 -5.35 -9.05 1.07
N PRO A 184 -4.23 -9.38 0.40
CA PRO A 184 -3.30 -8.41 -0.14
C PRO A 184 -3.64 -7.87 -1.54
N TRP A 185 -4.72 -8.36 -2.18
CA TRP A 185 -4.95 -8.11 -3.59
C TRP A 185 -6.27 -7.40 -3.89
N PRO A 186 -6.30 -6.42 -4.82
CA PRO A 186 -7.56 -5.87 -5.31
C PRO A 186 -8.39 -6.88 -6.10
N TYR A 187 -7.74 -7.84 -6.78
CA TYR A 187 -8.39 -8.88 -7.59
C TYR A 187 -7.91 -10.28 -7.17
N PRO A 188 -8.28 -10.77 -5.97
CA PRO A 188 -7.67 -11.97 -5.38
C PRO A 188 -7.92 -13.26 -6.18
N PHE A 189 -8.93 -13.27 -7.05
CA PHE A 189 -9.33 -14.41 -7.86
C PHE A 189 -8.91 -14.31 -9.35
N ALA A 190 -8.08 -13.31 -9.70
CA ALA A 190 -7.56 -13.12 -11.05
C ALA A 190 -6.54 -14.19 -11.45
#